data_cddcd1802f2e17987a596a95588ba180
#
_entry.id   cddcd1802f2e17987a596a95588ba180
#
_cell.length_a   1.000
_cell.length_b   1.000
_cell.length_c   1.000
_cell.angle_alpha   90.00
_cell.angle_beta   90.00
_cell.angle_gamma   90.00
#
_symmetry.space_group_name_H-M   'P 1'
#
loop_
_entity.id
_entity.type
_entity.pdbx_description
1 polymer ?
#
loop_
_entity_poly.entity_id
_entity_poly.type
_entity_poly.pdbx_seq_one_letter_code
_entity_poly.pdbx_strand_id
1 'polypeptide(L)'
;NEMMDQNSVAVKGSLSWADSEALLRVRRQIDEGFLEPVTIAELSKQHFMCESKLREIFRKHYGITIYQYMLNRRMEHACELLSAPDAQVKDIAGLVGYSNISHFSDAFRKKFGCTPSEYKRSLPF
;
A
#
# COMPACT_ATOMS: atom_id res chain seq x y z
N ASN A 1 32.93 2.81 -2.17
CA ASN A 1 32.39 3.10 -2.40
C ASN A 1 32.01 3.11 -2.50
N GLU A 2 32.59 2.80 -2.27
CA GLU A 2 32.18 3.04 -2.46
C GLU A 2 31.56 3.03 -2.43
N MET A 3 32.04 2.70 -1.91
CA MET A 3 31.35 2.87 -1.92
C MET A 3 30.65 2.80 -2.24
N MET A 4 30.94 2.47 -2.23
CA MET A 4 30.19 2.50 -2.71
C MET A 4 29.68 2.17 -3.33
N ASP A 5 30.08 1.80 -3.34
CA ASP A 5 29.52 1.57 -4.14
C ASP A 5 29.11 1.01 -4.41
N GLN A 6 29.28 0.56 -4.09
CA GLN A 6 28.74 0.25 -4.44
C GLN A 6 28.00 0.00 -4.47
N ASN A 7 28.18 -0.24 -4.27
CA ASN A 7 27.31 -0.34 -4.58
C ASN A 7 26.71 -0.26 -5.01
N SER A 8 26.75 0.01 -5.16
CA SER A 8 26.28 0.11 -6.04
C SER A 8 26.04 -0.15 -6.84
N VAL A 9 26.40 -0.58 -6.68
CA VAL A 9 26.72 -1.05 -7.79
C VAL A 9 26.01 -1.02 -8.93
N ALA A 10 26.53 -0.63 -9.78
CA ALA A 10 25.78 -0.51 -10.96
C ALA A 10 25.45 -1.84 -11.51
N VAL A 11 24.74 -2.50 -10.82
CA VAL A 11 24.16 -3.71 -11.28
C VAL A 11 23.00 -3.33 -12.17
N LYS A 12 22.81 -4.02 -13.24
CA LYS A 12 21.69 -3.79 -14.11
C LYS A 12 20.40 -3.88 -13.32
N GLY A 13 19.60 -2.87 -13.39
CA GLY A 13 18.38 -2.79 -12.61
C GLY A 13 18.54 -2.11 -11.27
N SER A 14 19.77 -1.72 -10.93
CA SER A 14 20.02 -0.95 -9.72
C SER A 14 19.39 0.42 -9.83
N LEU A 15 18.92 0.93 -8.70
CA LEU A 15 18.36 2.26 -8.66
C LEU A 15 19.46 3.28 -8.47
N SER A 16 19.28 4.45 -9.08
CA SER A 16 20.11 5.59 -8.75
C SER A 16 19.79 6.05 -7.35
N TRP A 17 20.69 6.82 -6.78
CA TRP A 17 20.44 7.41 -5.46
C TRP A 17 19.14 8.21 -5.42
N ALA A 18 18.93 9.04 -6.47
CA ALA A 18 17.72 9.85 -6.55
C ALA A 18 16.46 9.00 -6.62
N ASP A 19 16.51 7.91 -7.40
CA ASP A 19 15.35 7.02 -7.52
C ASP A 19 15.06 6.30 -6.21
N SER A 20 16.11 5.85 -5.51
CA SER A 20 15.93 5.23 -4.20
C SER A 20 15.29 6.18 -3.20
N GLU A 21 15.74 7.43 -3.20
CA GLU A 21 15.17 8.45 -2.31
C GLU A 21 13.70 8.71 -2.65
N ALA A 22 13.41 8.80 -3.96
CA ALA A 22 12.05 9.02 -4.41
C ALA A 22 11.13 7.87 -4.00
N LEU A 23 11.61 6.63 -4.12
CA LEU A 23 10.82 5.47 -3.71
C LEU A 23 10.52 5.49 -2.21
N LEU A 24 11.50 5.85 -1.40
CA LEU A 24 11.28 5.97 0.04
C LEU A 24 10.23 7.01 0.37
N ARG A 25 10.26 8.14 -0.33
CA ARG A 25 9.27 9.20 -0.11
C ARG A 25 7.88 8.76 -0.55
N VAL A 26 7.79 8.06 -1.69
CA VAL A 26 6.51 7.51 -2.18
C VAL A 26 5.94 6.54 -1.15
N ARG A 27 6.75 5.61 -0.70
CA ARG A 27 6.30 4.61 0.27
C ARG A 27 5.85 5.25 1.57
N ARG A 28 6.61 6.21 2.06
CA ARG A 28 6.26 6.93 3.28
C ARG A 28 4.94 7.66 3.13
N GLN A 29 4.74 8.30 1.97
CA GLN A 29 3.49 9.00 1.71
C GLN A 29 2.31 8.05 1.73
N ILE A 30 2.47 6.87 1.13
CA ILE A 30 1.41 5.86 1.16
C ILE A 30 1.15 5.38 2.58
N ASP A 31 2.20 5.11 3.34
CA ASP A 31 2.07 4.61 4.71
C ASP A 31 1.38 5.61 5.63
N GLU A 32 1.59 6.89 5.40
CA GLU A 32 1.03 7.94 6.26
C GLU A 32 -0.34 8.39 5.82
N GLY A 33 -0.64 8.29 4.52
CA GLY A 33 -1.87 8.81 3.97
C GLY A 33 -2.73 7.80 3.22
N PHE A 34 -2.64 6.54 3.58
CA PHE A 34 -3.31 5.49 2.80
C PHE A 34 -4.84 5.57 2.82
N LEU A 35 -5.41 6.31 3.74
CA LEU A 35 -6.87 6.51 3.78
C LEU A 35 -7.35 7.53 2.77
N GLU A 36 -6.47 8.44 2.37
CA GLU A 36 -6.81 9.44 1.38
C GLU A 36 -6.31 8.94 0.03
N PRO A 37 -7.24 8.62 -0.89
CA PRO A 37 -6.82 8.05 -2.17
C PRO A 37 -5.83 8.96 -2.89
N VAL A 38 -4.73 8.37 -3.31
CA VAL A 38 -3.77 9.06 -4.15
C VAL A 38 -3.55 8.18 -5.37
N THR A 39 -3.53 8.80 -6.54
CA THR A 39 -3.32 8.04 -7.77
C THR A 39 -1.84 7.95 -8.09
N ILE A 40 -1.49 7.00 -8.94
CA ILE A 40 -0.11 6.88 -9.40
C ILE A 40 0.29 8.14 -10.18
N ALA A 41 -0.67 8.74 -10.90
CA ALA A 41 -0.42 10.00 -11.60
C ALA A 41 -0.02 11.12 -10.64
N GLU A 42 -0.72 11.21 -9.51
CA GLU A 42 -0.40 12.22 -8.50
C GLU A 42 0.96 11.98 -7.85
N LEU A 43 1.25 10.71 -7.54
CA LEU A 43 2.56 10.35 -6.98
C LEU A 43 3.68 10.66 -7.96
N SER A 44 3.47 10.34 -9.22
CA SER A 44 4.44 10.58 -10.27
C SER A 44 4.74 12.07 -10.37
N LYS A 45 3.71 12.90 -10.35
CA LYS A 45 3.86 14.34 -10.43
C LYS A 45 4.56 14.91 -9.20
N GLN A 46 4.17 14.47 -8.02
CA GLN A 46 4.74 14.98 -6.76
C GLN A 46 6.21 14.61 -6.61
N HIS A 47 6.61 13.48 -7.18
CA HIS A 47 7.99 12.99 -7.02
C HIS A 47 8.81 13.08 -8.30
N PHE A 48 8.32 13.85 -9.28
CA PHE A 48 9.07 14.17 -10.51
C PHE A 48 9.55 12.93 -11.25
N MET A 49 8.68 11.95 -11.40
CA MET A 49 9.01 10.70 -12.07
C MET A 49 7.84 10.28 -12.93
N CYS A 50 8.09 9.77 -14.15
CA CYS A 50 6.96 9.34 -14.97
C CYS A 50 6.33 8.08 -14.38
N GLU A 51 5.04 7.89 -14.70
CA GLU A 51 4.29 6.78 -14.12
C GLU A 51 4.89 5.41 -14.42
N SER A 52 5.31 5.21 -15.66
CA SER A 52 5.89 3.92 -16.06
C SER A 52 7.13 3.57 -15.25
N LYS A 53 8.01 4.56 -15.08
CA LYS A 53 9.22 4.35 -14.32
C LYS A 53 8.90 4.09 -12.85
N LEU A 54 7.96 4.87 -12.29
CA LEU A 54 7.57 4.69 -10.89
C LEU A 54 7.02 3.28 -10.65
N ARG A 55 6.12 2.82 -11.52
CA ARG A 55 5.58 1.46 -11.40
C ARG A 55 6.67 0.42 -11.47
N GLU A 56 7.57 0.56 -12.42
CA GLU A 56 8.62 -0.42 -12.66
C GLU A 56 9.59 -0.51 -11.48
N ILE A 57 10.12 0.62 -11.03
CA ILE A 57 11.11 0.58 -9.97
C ILE A 57 10.50 0.21 -8.62
N PHE A 58 9.24 0.61 -8.38
CA PHE A 58 8.56 0.22 -7.15
C PHE A 58 8.42 -1.30 -7.09
N ARG A 59 7.93 -1.90 -8.16
CA ARG A 59 7.75 -3.35 -8.21
C ARG A 59 9.08 -4.09 -8.10
N LYS A 60 10.11 -3.62 -8.79
CA LYS A 60 11.43 -4.25 -8.73
C LYS A 60 12.02 -4.18 -7.34
N HIS A 61 11.84 -3.06 -6.67
CA HIS A 61 12.46 -2.86 -5.37
C HIS A 61 11.67 -3.53 -4.23
N TYR A 62 10.35 -3.44 -4.28
CA TYR A 62 9.50 -3.95 -3.19
C TYR A 62 8.82 -5.28 -3.50
N GLY A 63 8.88 -5.76 -4.74
CA GLY A 63 8.33 -7.05 -5.09
C GLY A 63 6.85 -7.08 -5.38
N ILE A 64 6.13 -6.00 -5.13
CA ILE A 64 4.70 -5.90 -5.45
C ILE A 64 4.43 -4.55 -6.10
N THR A 65 3.27 -4.44 -6.75
CA THR A 65 2.91 -3.18 -7.40
C THR A 65 2.51 -2.12 -6.36
N ILE A 66 2.59 -0.86 -6.75
CA ILE A 66 2.15 0.24 -5.90
C ILE A 66 0.69 0.04 -5.50
N TYR A 67 -0.15 -0.36 -6.46
CA TYR A 67 -1.56 -0.57 -6.20
C TYR A 67 -1.78 -1.65 -5.14
N GLN A 68 -1.08 -2.78 -5.26
CA GLN A 68 -1.17 -3.85 -4.26
C GLN A 68 -0.68 -3.39 -2.90
N TYR A 69 0.39 -2.61 -2.89
CA TYR A 69 0.92 -2.07 -1.64
C TYR A 69 -0.12 -1.18 -0.95
N MET A 70 -0.76 -0.31 -1.72
CA MET A 70 -1.81 0.55 -1.17
C MET A 70 -2.99 -0.24 -0.64
N LEU A 71 -3.42 -1.27 -1.39
CA LEU A 71 -4.51 -2.14 -0.93
C LEU A 71 -4.16 -2.86 0.36
N ASN A 72 -2.92 -3.37 0.44
CA ASN A 72 -2.48 -4.06 1.64
C ASN A 72 -2.53 -3.14 2.86
N ARG A 73 -2.07 -1.90 2.70
CA ARG A 73 -2.11 -0.94 3.81
C ARG A 73 -3.54 -0.64 4.24
N ARG A 74 -4.45 -0.51 3.28
CA ARG A 74 -5.86 -0.28 3.60
C ARG A 74 -6.47 -1.46 4.34
N MET A 75 -6.14 -2.69 3.91
CA MET A 75 -6.68 -3.88 4.58
C MET A 75 -6.15 -4.01 6.00
N GLU A 76 -4.88 -3.71 6.21
CA GLU A 76 -4.29 -3.74 7.55
C GLU A 76 -4.98 -2.72 8.46
N HIS A 77 -5.25 -1.55 7.92
CA HIS A 77 -5.95 -0.53 8.70
C HIS A 77 -7.40 -0.95 9.00
N ALA A 78 -8.03 -1.63 8.03
CA ALA A 78 -9.38 -2.16 8.26
C ALA A 78 -9.42 -3.11 9.45
N CYS A 79 -8.40 -3.97 9.58
CA CYS A 79 -8.31 -4.86 10.74
C CYS A 79 -8.28 -4.07 12.04
N GLU A 80 -7.51 -3.00 12.07
CA GLU A 80 -7.43 -2.16 13.27
C GLU A 80 -8.77 -1.53 13.58
N LEU A 81 -9.44 -1.01 12.56
CA LEU A 81 -10.73 -0.37 12.74
C LEU A 81 -11.80 -1.37 13.20
N LEU A 82 -11.72 -2.61 12.71
CA LEU A 82 -12.68 -3.64 13.11
C LEU A 82 -12.54 -4.05 14.57
N SER A 83 -11.44 -3.72 15.19
CA SER A 83 -11.19 -4.04 16.60
C SER A 83 -12.03 -3.21 17.55
N ALA A 84 -12.60 -2.10 17.11
CA ALA A 84 -13.48 -1.30 17.95
C ALA A 84 -14.80 -2.05 18.18
N PRO A 85 -15.29 -2.13 19.42
CA PRO A 85 -16.50 -2.92 19.71
C PRO A 85 -17.74 -2.51 18.93
N ASP A 86 -17.87 -1.23 18.61
CA ASP A 86 -19.04 -0.70 17.90
C ASP A 86 -18.81 -0.54 16.40
N ALA A 87 -17.70 -1.08 15.87
CA ALA A 87 -17.37 -0.94 14.47
C ALA A 87 -18.37 -1.65 13.57
N GLN A 88 -18.72 -1.00 12.47
CA GLN A 88 -19.62 -1.55 11.46
C GLN A 88 -18.83 -1.82 10.20
N VAL A 89 -18.96 -3.03 9.66
CA VAL A 89 -18.24 -3.41 8.43
C VAL A 89 -18.53 -2.43 7.30
N LYS A 90 -19.78 -2.02 7.16
CA LYS A 90 -20.18 -1.09 6.12
C LYS A 90 -19.43 0.23 6.20
N ASP A 91 -19.29 0.77 7.40
CA ASP A 91 -18.61 2.05 7.59
C ASP A 91 -17.13 1.93 7.32
N ILE A 92 -16.54 0.81 7.74
CA ILE A 92 -15.11 0.58 7.54
C ILE A 92 -14.79 0.39 6.06
N ALA A 93 -15.65 -0.32 5.32
CA ALA A 93 -15.47 -0.46 3.87
C ALA A 93 -15.36 0.91 3.21
N GLY A 94 -16.26 1.83 3.58
CA GLY A 94 -16.22 3.19 3.06
C GLY A 94 -14.97 3.94 3.45
N LEU A 95 -14.56 3.82 4.70
CA LEU A 95 -13.37 4.51 5.21
C LEU A 95 -12.10 4.09 4.49
N VAL A 96 -11.99 2.81 4.13
CA VAL A 96 -10.78 2.35 3.44
C VAL A 96 -10.90 2.42 1.91
N GLY A 97 -11.94 3.09 1.42
CA GLY A 97 -12.01 3.43 0.01
C GLY A 97 -12.83 2.50 -0.87
N TYR A 98 -13.63 1.63 -0.29
CA TYR A 98 -14.49 0.75 -1.06
C TYR A 98 -15.92 1.27 -1.08
N SER A 99 -16.48 1.40 -2.27
CA SER A 99 -17.87 1.81 -2.42
C SER A 99 -18.84 0.62 -2.35
N ASN A 100 -18.29 -0.59 -2.39
CA ASN A 100 -19.08 -1.82 -2.45
C ASN A 100 -18.60 -2.78 -1.36
N ILE A 101 -19.48 -3.15 -0.44
CA ILE A 101 -19.13 -4.04 0.67
C ILE A 101 -18.65 -5.40 0.18
N SER A 102 -19.27 -5.92 -0.88
CA SER A 102 -18.88 -7.23 -1.40
C SER A 102 -17.44 -7.22 -1.90
N HIS A 103 -17.03 -6.16 -2.59
CA HIS A 103 -15.66 -6.04 -3.06
C HIS A 103 -14.69 -5.93 -1.89
N PHE A 104 -15.07 -5.19 -0.87
CA PHE A 104 -14.26 -5.08 0.33
C PHE A 104 -14.11 -6.43 1.01
N SER A 105 -15.22 -7.15 1.19
CA SER A 105 -15.21 -8.46 1.83
C SER A 105 -14.35 -9.46 1.07
N ASP A 106 -14.45 -9.45 -0.27
CA ASP A 106 -13.63 -10.34 -1.10
C ASP A 106 -12.14 -10.03 -0.97
N ALA A 107 -11.78 -8.77 -1.00
CA ALA A 107 -10.38 -8.36 -0.87
C ALA A 107 -9.84 -8.70 0.52
N PHE A 108 -10.65 -8.46 1.55
CA PHE A 108 -10.29 -8.78 2.93
C PHE A 108 -10.08 -10.28 3.10
N ARG A 109 -11.01 -11.07 2.57
CA ARG A 109 -10.92 -12.53 2.66
C ARG A 109 -9.70 -13.06 1.93
N LYS A 110 -9.37 -12.51 0.78
CA LYS A 110 -8.17 -12.91 0.04
C LYS A 110 -6.90 -12.69 0.86
N LYS A 111 -6.85 -11.60 1.59
CA LYS A 111 -5.66 -11.27 2.36
C LYS A 111 -5.60 -12.02 3.69
N PHE A 112 -6.71 -12.12 4.40
CA PHE A 112 -6.70 -12.63 5.78
C PHE A 112 -7.35 -14.00 5.94
N GLY A 113 -7.94 -14.56 4.89
CA GLY A 113 -8.54 -15.90 4.96
C GLY A 113 -9.95 -15.96 5.52
N CYS A 114 -10.50 -14.83 5.94
CA CYS A 114 -11.87 -14.77 6.46
C CYS A 114 -12.49 -13.43 6.09
N THR A 115 -13.81 -13.36 6.14
CA THR A 115 -14.51 -12.10 5.86
C THR A 115 -14.38 -11.13 7.02
N PRO A 116 -14.60 -9.83 6.79
CA PRO A 116 -14.57 -8.86 7.89
C PRO A 116 -15.53 -9.21 9.01
N SER A 117 -16.72 -9.72 8.68
CA SER A 117 -17.71 -10.10 9.70
C SER A 117 -17.22 -11.28 10.51
N GLU A 118 -16.62 -12.28 9.85
CA GLU A 118 -16.06 -13.43 10.56
C GLU A 118 -14.91 -13.01 11.46
N TYR A 119 -14.07 -12.12 10.95
CA TYR A 119 -12.95 -11.60 11.73
C TYR A 119 -13.45 -10.90 13.00
N LYS A 120 -14.45 -10.04 12.84
CA LYS A 120 -15.01 -9.30 13.98
C LYS A 120 -15.59 -10.24 15.02
N ARG A 121 -16.30 -11.29 14.58
CA ARG A 121 -16.88 -12.26 15.50
C ARG A 121 -15.82 -13.07 16.24
N SER A 122 -14.63 -13.19 15.69
CA SER A 122 -13.55 -13.95 16.32
C SER A 122 -12.82 -13.16 17.42
N LEU A 123 -13.08 -11.86 17.52
CA LEU A 123 -12.41 -11.01 18.51
C LEU A 123 -12.98 -11.27 19.91
N PRO A 124 -12.15 -11.11 20.96
CA PRO A 124 -12.53 -11.49 22.32
C PRO A 124 -13.43 -10.50 23.06
N PHE A 125 -14.20 -9.70 22.35
CA PHE A 125 -15.11 -8.77 23.02
C PHE A 125 -16.44 -8.65 22.31
#